data_288091151e321cdc4784aabc2d013df6
#
_entry.id   288091151e321cdc4784aabc2d013df6
#
_cell.length_a   1.000
_cell.length_b   1.000
_cell.length_c   1.000
_cell.angle_alpha   90.00
_cell.angle_beta   90.00
_cell.angle_gamma   90.00
#
_symmetry.space_group_name_H-M   'P 1'
#
loop_
_entity.id
_entity.type
_entity.pdbx_description
1 polymer ?
#
loop_
_entity_poly.entity_id
_entity_poly.type
_entity_poly.pdbx_seq_one_letter_code
_entity_poly.pdbx_strand_id
1 'polypeptide(L)'
;MDLQLAGKTAVVTAAGGGIGGAITQTLIAEGATVLGADLAVTSKLKETGAITVQADLTTEEGVEQLRQAVVAEFDGVDLLVNVVGGLAGLQLGNFADIDDATWQKAFQLNLFANLNVTRALRPNLRAAIVNVSTAVARFPSTGPYWYAASKAALAAWSKSLANELGPQGIRVNAVSPGLIRTPLWDEYGPRLSATFHMEAKDFMPNLPMLAQVPLNRWAEPEEVAALVAFLGSPVAGFITGADYIIDGGAEKVM
;
A
#
# COMPACT_ATOMS: atom_id res chain seq x y z
N MET A 1 22.96 -3.00 -5.89
CA MET A 1 22.77 -4.15 -4.96
C MET A 1 21.89 -5.14 -5.72
N ASP A 2 22.28 -6.40 -5.78
CA ASP A 2 21.40 -7.44 -6.32
C ASP A 2 20.39 -7.85 -5.25
N LEU A 3 19.10 -7.65 -5.51
CA LEU A 3 18.02 -8.00 -4.59
C LEU A 3 17.63 -9.48 -4.64
N GLN A 4 18.18 -10.25 -5.56
CA GLN A 4 17.90 -11.69 -5.74
C GLN A 4 16.39 -11.98 -5.95
N LEU A 5 15.71 -11.08 -6.68
CA LEU A 5 14.30 -11.22 -7.03
C LEU A 5 14.07 -11.93 -8.37
N ALA A 6 15.13 -12.15 -9.16
CA ALA A 6 15.04 -12.89 -10.42
C ALA A 6 14.45 -14.30 -10.20
N GLY A 7 13.39 -14.62 -10.95
CA GLY A 7 12.67 -15.89 -10.86
C GLY A 7 11.76 -16.03 -9.63
N LYS A 8 11.61 -15.00 -8.80
CA LYS A 8 10.65 -14.96 -7.69
C LYS A 8 9.25 -14.65 -8.18
N THR A 9 8.25 -15.14 -7.46
CA THR A 9 6.85 -14.88 -7.72
C THR A 9 6.31 -13.84 -6.74
N ALA A 10 5.62 -12.83 -7.26
CA ALA A 10 5.04 -11.77 -6.44
C ALA A 10 3.56 -11.53 -6.78
N VAL A 11 2.76 -11.23 -5.77
CA VAL A 11 1.40 -10.73 -5.92
C VAL A 11 1.36 -9.30 -5.41
N VAL A 12 0.86 -8.37 -6.23
CA VAL A 12 0.68 -6.96 -5.89
C VAL A 12 -0.79 -6.59 -6.00
N THR A 13 -1.38 -6.10 -4.93
CA THR A 13 -2.77 -5.59 -4.94
C THR A 13 -2.81 -4.10 -5.25
N ALA A 14 -3.88 -3.58 -5.85
CA ALA A 14 -3.98 -2.22 -6.39
C ALA A 14 -2.82 -1.89 -7.36
N ALA A 15 -2.49 -2.86 -8.21
CA ALA A 15 -1.29 -2.87 -9.05
C ALA A 15 -1.30 -1.86 -10.20
N GLY A 16 -2.46 -1.31 -10.56
CA GLY A 16 -2.62 -0.30 -11.64
C GLY A 16 -2.49 1.14 -11.15
N GLY A 17 -2.51 1.37 -9.84
CA GLY A 17 -2.48 2.71 -9.25
C GLY A 17 -1.07 3.16 -8.85
N GLY A 18 -0.87 4.46 -8.67
CA GLY A 18 0.33 5.14 -8.22
C GLY A 18 1.45 4.27 -7.59
N ILE A 19 1.38 4.03 -6.30
CA ILE A 19 2.37 3.22 -5.58
C ILE A 19 2.36 1.76 -6.05
N GLY A 20 1.19 1.13 -6.21
CA GLY A 20 1.09 -0.26 -6.64
C GLY A 20 1.64 -0.49 -8.04
N GLY A 21 1.41 0.46 -8.97
CA GLY A 21 1.97 0.42 -10.31
C GLY A 21 3.50 0.52 -10.32
N ALA A 22 4.07 1.42 -9.52
CA ALA A 22 5.51 1.55 -9.38
C ALA A 22 6.14 0.28 -8.77
N ILE A 23 5.51 -0.30 -7.73
CA ILE A 23 5.96 -1.56 -7.14
C ILE A 23 5.94 -2.69 -8.18
N THR A 24 4.85 -2.81 -8.94
CA THR A 24 4.71 -3.82 -10.01
C THR A 24 5.85 -3.69 -11.01
N GLN A 25 6.10 -2.49 -11.52
CA GLN A 25 7.16 -2.23 -12.49
C GLN A 25 8.56 -2.53 -11.91
N THR A 26 8.82 -2.10 -10.68
CA THR A 26 10.11 -2.32 -10.01
C THR A 26 10.38 -3.82 -9.83
N LEU A 27 9.41 -4.58 -9.36
CA LEU A 27 9.58 -6.02 -9.15
C LEU A 27 9.82 -6.77 -10.47
N ILE A 28 9.13 -6.38 -11.55
CA ILE A 28 9.37 -6.94 -12.90
C ILE A 28 10.77 -6.57 -13.40
N ALA A 29 11.21 -5.33 -13.21
CA ALA A 29 12.55 -4.89 -13.60
C ALA A 29 13.66 -5.64 -12.83
N GLU A 30 13.41 -6.06 -11.60
CA GLU A 30 14.27 -6.92 -10.79
C GLU A 30 14.16 -8.43 -11.16
N GLY A 31 13.39 -8.77 -12.19
CA GLY A 31 13.26 -10.13 -12.74
C GLY A 31 12.25 -11.03 -12.04
N ALA A 32 11.36 -10.48 -11.21
CA ALA A 32 10.26 -11.23 -10.62
C ALA A 32 9.11 -11.43 -11.61
N THR A 33 8.39 -12.55 -11.50
CA THR A 33 7.09 -12.75 -12.16
C THR A 33 6.01 -12.18 -11.25
N VAL A 34 5.27 -11.18 -11.75
CA VAL A 34 4.28 -10.46 -10.93
C VAL A 34 2.86 -10.75 -11.41
N LEU A 35 1.97 -11.10 -10.48
CA LEU A 35 0.53 -11.07 -10.67
C LEU A 35 -0.01 -9.81 -10.00
N GLY A 36 -0.56 -8.90 -10.81
CA GLY A 36 -1.13 -7.63 -10.38
C GLY A 36 -2.65 -7.67 -10.36
N ALA A 37 -3.26 -7.49 -9.18
CA ALA A 37 -4.70 -7.38 -9.01
C ALA A 37 -5.13 -5.92 -8.84
N ASP A 38 -6.17 -5.52 -9.56
CA ASP A 38 -6.74 -4.18 -9.42
C ASP A 38 -8.26 -4.21 -9.70
N LEU A 39 -8.96 -3.19 -9.23
CA LEU A 39 -10.38 -2.96 -9.53
C LEU A 39 -10.62 -2.76 -11.03
N ALA A 40 -9.64 -2.18 -11.74
CA ALA A 40 -9.66 -1.98 -13.17
C ALA A 40 -8.31 -2.35 -13.81
N VAL A 41 -8.35 -3.25 -14.79
CA VAL A 41 -7.17 -3.62 -15.58
C VAL A 41 -6.99 -2.63 -16.73
N THR A 42 -6.22 -1.57 -16.45
CA THR A 42 -5.90 -0.50 -17.40
C THR A 42 -4.85 -0.93 -18.43
N SER A 43 -4.73 -0.19 -19.54
CA SER A 43 -3.63 -0.37 -20.51
C SER A 43 -2.27 -0.23 -19.85
N LYS A 44 -2.12 0.76 -18.97
CA LYS A 44 -0.89 1.00 -18.21
C LYS A 44 -0.48 -0.23 -17.37
N LEU A 45 -1.43 -0.88 -16.71
CA LEU A 45 -1.14 -2.12 -15.96
C LEU A 45 -0.73 -3.27 -16.89
N LYS A 46 -1.41 -3.44 -18.03
CA LYS A 46 -1.04 -4.46 -19.02
C LYS A 46 0.35 -4.24 -19.60
N GLU A 47 0.72 -3.00 -19.86
CA GLU A 47 2.03 -2.62 -20.43
C GLU A 47 3.20 -2.90 -19.47
N THR A 48 2.95 -3.11 -18.18
CA THR A 48 4.00 -3.52 -17.23
C THR A 48 4.55 -4.93 -17.52
N GLY A 49 3.79 -5.78 -18.21
CA GLY A 49 4.10 -7.20 -18.38
C GLY A 49 3.66 -8.09 -17.23
N ALA A 50 2.92 -7.56 -16.25
CA ALA A 50 2.34 -8.36 -15.18
C ALA A 50 1.20 -9.25 -15.68
N ILE A 51 1.01 -10.42 -15.06
CA ILE A 51 -0.23 -11.19 -15.15
C ILE A 51 -1.30 -10.36 -14.44
N THR A 52 -2.42 -10.05 -15.11
CA THR A 52 -3.40 -9.10 -14.58
C THR A 52 -4.70 -9.78 -14.18
N VAL A 53 -5.22 -9.42 -13.01
CA VAL A 53 -6.51 -9.88 -12.49
C VAL A 53 -7.38 -8.67 -12.15
N GLN A 54 -8.57 -8.61 -12.74
CA GLN A 54 -9.58 -7.62 -12.32
C GLN A 54 -10.38 -8.19 -11.16
N ALA A 55 -10.30 -7.55 -9.99
CA ALA A 55 -10.98 -8.00 -8.79
C ALA A 55 -11.25 -6.85 -7.82
N ASP A 56 -12.45 -6.80 -7.27
CA ASP A 56 -12.76 -5.95 -6.13
C ASP A 56 -12.39 -6.67 -4.83
N LEU A 57 -11.21 -6.38 -4.32
CA LEU A 57 -10.66 -7.02 -3.13
C LEU A 57 -11.34 -6.59 -1.82
N THR A 58 -12.33 -5.71 -1.87
CA THR A 58 -13.21 -5.40 -0.74
C THR A 58 -14.35 -6.43 -0.59
N THR A 59 -14.51 -7.34 -1.57
CA THR A 59 -15.54 -8.39 -1.59
C THR A 59 -14.94 -9.79 -1.47
N GLU A 60 -15.71 -10.73 -0.97
CA GLU A 60 -15.31 -12.15 -0.91
C GLU A 60 -15.10 -12.74 -2.30
N GLU A 61 -15.96 -12.37 -3.27
CA GLU A 61 -15.86 -12.81 -4.65
C GLU A 61 -14.55 -12.36 -5.30
N GLY A 62 -14.19 -11.07 -5.17
CA GLY A 62 -12.94 -10.56 -5.72
C GLY A 62 -11.70 -11.18 -5.09
N VAL A 63 -11.72 -11.44 -3.78
CA VAL A 63 -10.64 -12.16 -3.10
C VAL A 63 -10.50 -13.59 -3.63
N GLU A 64 -11.62 -14.29 -3.86
CA GLU A 64 -11.62 -15.64 -4.41
C GLU A 64 -11.15 -15.66 -5.88
N GLN A 65 -11.53 -14.67 -6.69
CA GLN A 65 -11.02 -14.50 -8.07
C GLN A 65 -9.48 -14.35 -8.06
N LEU A 66 -8.94 -13.52 -7.18
CA LEU A 66 -7.49 -13.38 -7.01
C LEU A 66 -6.84 -14.71 -6.60
N ARG A 67 -7.40 -15.41 -5.60
CA ARG A 67 -6.87 -16.69 -5.13
C ARG A 67 -6.81 -17.72 -6.26
N GLN A 68 -7.88 -17.84 -7.04
CA GLN A 68 -7.94 -18.78 -8.18
C GLN A 68 -6.88 -18.46 -9.22
N ALA A 69 -6.70 -17.19 -9.58
CA ALA A 69 -5.66 -16.78 -10.51
C ALA A 69 -4.26 -17.09 -9.99
N VAL A 70 -3.99 -16.83 -8.69
CA VAL A 70 -2.69 -17.14 -8.09
C VAL A 70 -2.40 -18.65 -8.14
N VAL A 71 -3.36 -19.50 -7.81
CA VAL A 71 -3.19 -20.96 -7.84
C VAL A 71 -3.03 -21.51 -9.26
N ALA A 72 -3.64 -20.86 -10.26
CA ALA A 72 -3.48 -21.25 -11.67
C ALA A 72 -2.10 -20.88 -12.24
N GLU A 73 -1.52 -19.78 -11.79
CA GLU A 73 -0.28 -19.22 -12.36
C GLU A 73 0.99 -19.58 -11.55
N PHE A 74 0.86 -19.80 -10.23
CA PHE A 74 1.99 -19.96 -9.33
C PHE A 74 1.86 -21.19 -8.45
N ASP A 75 2.94 -21.97 -8.33
CA ASP A 75 3.07 -23.03 -7.32
C ASP A 75 3.18 -22.48 -5.89
N GLY A 76 3.51 -21.21 -5.76
CA GLY A 76 3.60 -20.47 -4.50
C GLY A 76 3.98 -19.02 -4.72
N VAL A 77 3.87 -18.22 -3.67
CA VAL A 77 4.08 -16.78 -3.69
C VAL A 77 5.24 -16.42 -2.76
N ASP A 78 6.35 -15.94 -3.35
CA ASP A 78 7.51 -15.51 -2.57
C ASP A 78 7.25 -14.16 -1.89
N LEU A 79 6.49 -13.27 -2.55
CA LEU A 79 6.19 -11.94 -2.03
C LEU A 79 4.72 -11.57 -2.24
N LEU A 80 4.02 -11.25 -1.16
CA LEU A 80 2.72 -10.58 -1.21
C LEU A 80 2.89 -9.11 -0.83
N VAL A 81 2.45 -8.19 -1.71
CA VAL A 81 2.42 -6.75 -1.42
C VAL A 81 0.96 -6.29 -1.35
N ASN A 82 0.51 -5.96 -0.15
CA ASN A 82 -0.81 -5.41 0.10
C ASN A 82 -0.77 -3.88 -0.01
N VAL A 83 -1.29 -3.36 -1.12
CA VAL A 83 -1.34 -1.92 -1.41
C VAL A 83 -2.76 -1.37 -1.34
N VAL A 84 -3.79 -2.23 -1.42
CA VAL A 84 -5.20 -1.79 -1.37
C VAL A 84 -5.44 -0.84 -0.21
N GLY A 85 -6.02 0.30 -0.53
CA GLY A 85 -6.33 1.34 0.43
C GLY A 85 -6.42 2.70 -0.22
N GLY A 86 -6.74 3.68 0.60
CA GLY A 86 -6.86 5.07 0.19
C GLY A 86 -8.08 5.75 0.77
N LEU A 87 -8.46 6.84 0.15
CA LEU A 87 -9.57 7.68 0.59
C LEU A 87 -10.89 7.33 -0.10
N ALA A 88 -10.86 6.77 -1.31
CA ALA A 88 -12.00 6.25 -2.10
C ALA A 88 -13.22 7.20 -2.14
N GLY A 89 -12.98 8.51 -2.26
CA GLY A 89 -14.07 9.50 -2.26
C GLY A 89 -14.86 9.62 -0.96
N LEU A 90 -14.42 8.95 0.14
CA LEU A 90 -15.12 8.99 1.42
C LEU A 90 -15.17 10.40 2.01
N GLN A 91 -16.15 10.62 2.88
CA GLN A 91 -16.41 11.93 3.47
C GLN A 91 -15.22 12.44 4.27
N LEU A 92 -14.89 13.72 4.03
CA LEU A 92 -13.94 14.50 4.82
C LEU A 92 -14.73 15.45 5.70
N GLY A 93 -14.22 15.79 6.88
CA GLY A 93 -14.89 16.74 7.77
C GLY A 93 -14.43 16.59 9.21
N ASN A 94 -15.15 17.26 10.11
CA ASN A 94 -14.94 17.13 11.53
C ASN A 94 -15.46 15.78 12.03
N PHE A 95 -14.98 15.35 13.18
CA PHE A 95 -15.36 14.04 13.76
C PHE A 95 -16.89 13.88 13.86
N ALA A 96 -17.62 14.91 14.26
CA ALA A 96 -19.06 14.86 14.44
C ALA A 96 -19.86 14.73 13.14
N ASP A 97 -19.25 15.07 12.00
CA ASP A 97 -19.91 15.06 10.69
C ASP A 97 -19.74 13.73 9.95
N ILE A 98 -18.82 12.87 10.42
CA ILE A 98 -18.48 11.59 9.76
C ILE A 98 -19.36 10.47 10.29
N ASP A 99 -20.17 9.90 9.41
CA ASP A 99 -21.09 8.82 9.76
C ASP A 99 -20.41 7.45 9.94
N ASP A 100 -21.12 6.53 10.60
CA ASP A 100 -20.63 5.16 10.82
C ASP A 100 -20.41 4.39 9.52
N ALA A 101 -21.16 4.68 8.47
CA ALA A 101 -21.01 4.03 7.17
C ALA A 101 -19.65 4.40 6.52
N THR A 102 -19.20 5.64 6.68
CA THR A 102 -17.86 6.09 6.25
C THR A 102 -16.77 5.33 7.00
N TRP A 103 -16.90 5.17 8.33
CA TRP A 103 -15.97 4.38 9.14
C TRP A 103 -15.92 2.92 8.68
N GLN A 104 -17.07 2.27 8.51
CA GLN A 104 -17.14 0.88 8.06
C GLN A 104 -16.49 0.68 6.69
N LYS A 105 -16.78 1.55 5.71
CA LYS A 105 -16.17 1.50 4.38
C LYS A 105 -14.66 1.72 4.44
N ALA A 106 -14.19 2.65 5.28
CA ALA A 106 -12.78 2.92 5.45
C ALA A 106 -12.02 1.68 5.99
N PHE A 107 -12.57 1.02 7.02
CA PHE A 107 -11.98 -0.21 7.56
C PHE A 107 -12.07 -1.37 6.57
N GLN A 108 -13.19 -1.51 5.85
CA GLN A 108 -13.32 -2.52 4.80
C GLN A 108 -12.23 -2.36 3.73
N LEU A 109 -12.01 -1.14 3.24
CA LEU A 109 -11.02 -0.85 2.22
C LEU A 109 -9.58 -0.97 2.74
N ASN A 110 -9.26 -0.29 3.86
CA ASN A 110 -7.87 -0.08 4.29
C ASN A 110 -7.31 -1.22 5.16
N LEU A 111 -8.18 -2.01 5.80
CA LEU A 111 -7.79 -3.11 6.67
C LEU A 111 -8.30 -4.46 6.17
N PHE A 112 -9.62 -4.65 6.10
CA PHE A 112 -10.20 -5.98 5.87
C PHE A 112 -9.88 -6.53 4.48
N ALA A 113 -9.80 -5.70 3.43
CA ALA A 113 -9.37 -6.15 2.10
C ALA A 113 -7.98 -6.81 2.16
N ASN A 114 -7.00 -6.15 2.79
CA ASN A 114 -5.64 -6.67 2.93
C ASN A 114 -5.57 -7.94 3.80
N LEU A 115 -6.35 -7.97 4.87
CA LEU A 115 -6.45 -9.11 5.77
C LEU A 115 -7.06 -10.33 5.06
N ASN A 116 -8.15 -10.14 4.30
CA ASN A 116 -8.83 -11.20 3.57
C ASN A 116 -7.98 -11.76 2.43
N VAL A 117 -7.28 -10.90 1.66
CA VAL A 117 -6.31 -11.32 0.65
C VAL A 117 -5.21 -12.17 1.29
N THR A 118 -4.62 -11.69 2.38
CA THR A 118 -3.56 -12.42 3.08
C THR A 118 -4.04 -13.77 3.59
N ARG A 119 -5.25 -13.84 4.15
CA ARG A 119 -5.86 -15.08 4.63
C ARG A 119 -6.09 -16.07 3.47
N ALA A 120 -6.63 -15.59 2.36
CA ALA A 120 -6.90 -16.43 1.19
C ALA A 120 -5.64 -17.00 0.54
N LEU A 121 -4.56 -16.20 0.50
CA LEU A 121 -3.29 -16.61 -0.09
C LEU A 121 -2.36 -17.31 0.90
N ARG A 122 -2.71 -17.37 2.20
CA ARG A 122 -1.88 -17.92 3.27
C ARG A 122 -1.27 -19.28 2.95
N PRO A 123 -2.00 -20.26 2.37
CA PRO A 123 -1.45 -21.58 2.04
C PRO A 123 -0.35 -21.53 0.96
N ASN A 124 -0.33 -20.49 0.14
CA ASN A 124 0.60 -20.32 -0.98
C ASN A 124 1.83 -19.47 -0.63
N LEU A 125 1.81 -18.75 0.51
CA LEU A 125 2.89 -17.83 0.89
C LEU A 125 4.16 -18.57 1.34
N ARG A 126 5.33 -18.09 0.87
CA ARG A 126 6.63 -18.75 1.11
C ARG A 126 7.66 -17.91 1.84
N ALA A 127 7.73 -16.58 1.61
CA ALA A 127 8.88 -15.82 2.11
C ALA A 127 8.57 -14.45 2.73
N ALA A 128 7.76 -13.59 2.09
CA ALA A 128 7.54 -12.25 2.62
C ALA A 128 6.15 -11.68 2.34
N ILE A 129 5.70 -10.82 3.24
CA ILE A 129 4.53 -9.94 3.09
C ILE A 129 5.00 -8.50 3.36
N VAL A 130 4.63 -7.56 2.50
CA VAL A 130 4.81 -6.13 2.73
C VAL A 130 3.46 -5.44 2.67
N ASN A 131 3.05 -4.81 3.76
CA ASN A 131 1.79 -4.07 3.86
C ASN A 131 2.05 -2.56 3.72
N VAL A 132 1.37 -1.91 2.79
CA VAL A 132 1.50 -0.45 2.59
C VAL A 132 0.50 0.27 3.50
N SER A 133 1.02 0.89 4.56
CA SER A 133 0.30 1.74 5.51
C SER A 133 0.41 3.22 5.09
N THR A 134 0.68 4.11 6.04
CA THR A 134 0.89 5.55 5.84
C THR A 134 1.56 6.18 7.06
N ALA A 135 2.36 7.22 6.88
CA ALA A 135 2.91 8.01 7.99
C ALA A 135 1.79 8.61 8.87
N VAL A 136 0.64 8.96 8.30
CA VAL A 136 -0.54 9.45 9.04
C VAL A 136 -1.05 8.45 10.08
N ALA A 137 -0.80 7.14 9.92
CA ALA A 137 -1.16 6.14 10.91
C ALA A 137 -0.41 6.31 12.25
N ARG A 138 0.78 6.89 12.19
CA ARG A 138 1.62 7.14 13.37
C ARG A 138 1.50 8.57 13.90
N PHE A 139 1.20 9.51 13.00
CA PHE A 139 0.98 10.91 13.33
C PHE A 139 -0.40 11.38 12.83
N PRO A 140 -1.50 11.02 13.51
CA PRO A 140 -2.88 11.16 12.99
C PRO A 140 -3.41 12.60 12.93
N SER A 141 -2.63 13.60 13.33
CA SER A 141 -3.05 15.01 13.31
C SER A 141 -3.18 15.63 11.91
N THR A 142 -2.77 14.92 10.86
CA THR A 142 -2.63 15.47 9.50
C THR A 142 -3.54 14.84 8.45
N GLY A 143 -4.41 13.93 8.81
CA GLY A 143 -5.27 13.22 7.86
C GLY A 143 -6.68 12.95 8.39
N PRO A 144 -7.56 12.38 7.56
CA PRO A 144 -8.89 11.97 7.99
C PRO A 144 -8.80 10.94 9.13
N TYR A 145 -9.61 11.12 10.16
CA TYR A 145 -9.59 10.27 11.37
C TYR A 145 -9.73 8.78 11.06
N TRP A 146 -10.71 8.44 10.20
CA TRP A 146 -10.99 7.06 9.80
C TRP A 146 -9.84 6.45 8.97
N TYR A 147 -9.16 7.26 8.15
CA TYR A 147 -8.00 6.81 7.38
C TYR A 147 -6.82 6.50 8.31
N ALA A 148 -6.47 7.44 9.18
CA ALA A 148 -5.41 7.25 10.16
C ALA A 148 -5.66 6.01 11.02
N ALA A 149 -6.87 5.88 11.58
CA ALA A 149 -7.25 4.74 12.44
C ALA A 149 -7.19 3.40 11.71
N SER A 150 -7.75 3.31 10.48
CA SER A 150 -7.75 2.07 9.71
C SER A 150 -6.34 1.63 9.28
N LYS A 151 -5.47 2.57 8.93
CA LYS A 151 -4.07 2.29 8.58
C LYS A 151 -3.19 2.02 9.80
N ALA A 152 -3.49 2.61 10.95
CA ALA A 152 -2.84 2.24 12.23
C ALA A 152 -3.19 0.80 12.61
N ALA A 153 -4.44 0.38 12.42
CA ALA A 153 -4.85 -1.00 12.62
C ALA A 153 -4.11 -1.97 11.68
N LEU A 154 -3.89 -1.59 10.41
CA LEU A 154 -3.09 -2.37 9.45
C LEU A 154 -1.63 -2.53 9.91
N ALA A 155 -0.99 -1.46 10.40
CA ALA A 155 0.38 -1.51 10.90
C ALA A 155 0.49 -2.39 12.15
N ALA A 156 -0.44 -2.26 13.10
CA ALA A 156 -0.50 -3.10 14.29
C ALA A 156 -0.71 -4.59 13.95
N TRP A 157 -1.64 -4.88 13.03
CA TRP A 157 -1.86 -6.24 12.53
C TRP A 157 -0.63 -6.80 11.84
N SER A 158 0.09 -6.01 11.06
CA SER A 158 1.35 -6.44 10.40
C SER A 158 2.36 -6.94 11.42
N LYS A 159 2.50 -6.26 12.56
CA LYS A 159 3.38 -6.69 13.67
C LYS A 159 2.92 -8.02 14.28
N SER A 160 1.64 -8.17 14.54
CA SER A 160 1.07 -9.41 15.08
C SER A 160 1.28 -10.58 14.13
N LEU A 161 1.05 -10.34 12.83
CA LEU A 161 1.22 -11.35 11.78
C LEU A 161 2.71 -11.78 11.62
N ALA A 162 3.66 -10.85 11.80
CA ALA A 162 5.09 -11.17 11.80
C ALA A 162 5.47 -12.15 12.92
N ASN A 163 4.88 -12.01 14.10
CA ASN A 163 5.11 -12.93 15.21
C ASN A 163 4.51 -14.32 14.95
N GLU A 164 3.34 -14.38 14.30
CA GLU A 164 2.67 -15.65 13.96
C GLU A 164 3.39 -16.40 12.83
N LEU A 165 3.83 -15.69 11.78
CA LEU A 165 4.39 -16.30 10.58
C LEU A 165 5.91 -16.48 10.61
N GLY A 166 6.60 -15.74 11.49
CA GLY A 166 8.05 -15.81 11.64
C GLY A 166 8.60 -17.23 11.87
N PRO A 167 8.01 -18.04 12.77
CA PRO A 167 8.42 -19.45 12.95
C PRO A 167 8.29 -20.33 11.69
N GLN A 168 7.54 -19.88 10.69
CA GLN A 168 7.33 -20.57 9.42
C GLN A 168 8.24 -19.99 8.30
N GLY A 169 9.17 -19.08 8.65
CA GLY A 169 10.08 -18.45 7.71
C GLY A 169 9.47 -17.34 6.87
N ILE A 170 8.24 -16.90 7.15
CA ILE A 170 7.57 -15.81 6.42
C ILE A 170 7.76 -14.51 7.18
N ARG A 171 8.43 -13.54 6.56
CA ARG A 171 8.63 -12.19 7.11
C ARG A 171 7.43 -11.30 6.80
N VAL A 172 7.08 -10.42 7.73
CA VAL A 172 6.02 -9.44 7.51
C VAL A 172 6.50 -8.08 7.96
N ASN A 173 6.46 -7.09 7.06
CA ASN A 173 6.81 -5.71 7.37
C ASN A 173 5.72 -4.75 6.86
N ALA A 174 5.67 -3.57 7.43
CA ALA A 174 4.88 -2.46 6.91
C ALA A 174 5.80 -1.39 6.32
N VAL A 175 5.28 -0.66 5.33
CA VAL A 175 5.87 0.57 4.81
C VAL A 175 4.84 1.66 4.98
N SER A 176 5.25 2.79 5.56
CA SER A 176 4.40 3.94 5.89
C SER A 176 4.82 5.19 5.11
N PRO A 177 4.31 5.37 3.86
CA PRO A 177 4.62 6.54 3.04
C PRO A 177 4.01 7.82 3.59
N GLY A 178 4.70 8.95 3.35
CA GLY A 178 4.19 10.30 3.55
C GLY A 178 3.53 10.86 2.29
N LEU A 179 3.97 12.05 1.85
CA LEU A 179 3.48 12.72 0.64
C LEU A 179 4.11 12.11 -0.62
N ILE A 180 3.39 11.21 -1.29
CA ILE A 180 3.81 10.56 -2.53
C ILE A 180 3.00 11.11 -3.70
N ARG A 181 3.67 11.49 -4.80
CA ARG A 181 3.05 12.02 -6.01
C ARG A 181 2.30 10.91 -6.76
N THR A 182 0.99 10.85 -6.56
CA THR A 182 0.13 9.83 -7.17
C THR A 182 -1.14 10.48 -7.75
N PRO A 183 -1.83 9.82 -8.68
CA PRO A 183 -3.12 10.32 -9.22
C PRO A 183 -4.21 10.55 -8.15
N LEU A 184 -4.09 9.97 -6.97
CA LEU A 184 -4.98 10.24 -5.84
C LEU A 184 -5.10 11.75 -5.55
N TRP A 185 -4.02 12.48 -5.74
CA TRP A 185 -3.96 13.92 -5.47
C TRP A 185 -4.70 14.77 -6.48
N ASP A 186 -4.99 14.25 -7.68
CA ASP A 186 -5.79 14.96 -8.69
C ASP A 186 -7.24 15.13 -8.19
N GLU A 187 -7.75 14.15 -7.44
CA GLU A 187 -9.08 14.20 -6.81
C GLU A 187 -9.02 14.83 -5.41
N TYR A 188 -8.09 14.38 -4.58
CA TYR A 188 -8.03 14.77 -3.17
C TYR A 188 -7.46 16.17 -2.96
N GLY A 189 -6.50 16.59 -3.76
CA GLY A 189 -5.83 17.88 -3.65
C GLY A 189 -6.78 19.07 -3.66
N PRO A 190 -7.71 19.19 -4.63
CA PRO A 190 -8.71 20.25 -4.66
C PRO A 190 -9.64 20.24 -3.43
N ARG A 191 -10.02 19.06 -2.95
CA ARG A 191 -10.86 18.92 -1.75
C ARG A 191 -10.11 19.36 -0.49
N LEU A 192 -8.83 18.98 -0.39
CA LEU A 192 -7.99 19.38 0.73
C LEU A 192 -7.69 20.90 0.70
N SER A 193 -7.31 21.45 -0.44
CA SER A 193 -7.00 22.89 -0.57
C SER A 193 -8.18 23.76 -0.18
N ALA A 194 -9.41 23.33 -0.48
CA ALA A 194 -10.63 24.05 -0.11
C ALA A 194 -10.78 24.17 1.42
N THR A 195 -10.35 23.19 2.21
CA THR A 195 -10.36 23.27 3.69
C THR A 195 -9.40 24.31 4.24
N PHE A 196 -8.37 24.69 3.46
CA PHE A 196 -7.42 25.76 3.78
C PHE A 196 -7.77 27.10 3.12
N HIS A 197 -8.92 27.19 2.44
CA HIS A 197 -9.34 28.37 1.68
C HIS A 197 -8.29 28.81 0.64
N MET A 198 -7.63 27.85 0.01
CA MET A 198 -6.60 28.07 -1.03
C MET A 198 -7.01 27.44 -2.37
N GLU A 199 -6.55 28.04 -3.48
CA GLU A 199 -6.64 27.39 -4.79
C GLU A 199 -5.71 26.19 -4.87
N ALA A 200 -6.15 25.07 -5.47
CA ALA A 200 -5.36 23.85 -5.56
C ALA A 200 -4.01 24.06 -6.27
N LYS A 201 -3.96 24.92 -7.30
CA LYS A 201 -2.73 25.27 -8.06
C LYS A 201 -1.65 25.92 -7.19
N ASP A 202 -2.07 26.65 -6.14
CA ASP A 202 -1.16 27.36 -5.22
C ASP A 202 -0.86 26.49 -3.98
N PHE A 203 -1.82 25.63 -3.57
CA PHE A 203 -1.71 24.76 -2.42
C PHE A 203 -0.81 23.55 -2.69
N MET A 204 -1.04 22.84 -3.80
CA MET A 204 -0.39 21.56 -4.07
C MET A 204 1.15 21.65 -4.20
N PRO A 205 1.74 22.65 -4.90
CA PRO A 205 3.21 22.79 -4.93
C PRO A 205 3.82 23.08 -3.57
N ASN A 206 3.07 23.75 -2.69
CA ASN A 206 3.55 24.17 -1.37
C ASN A 206 3.19 23.17 -0.26
N LEU A 207 2.45 22.08 -0.56
CA LEU A 207 2.03 21.12 0.44
C LEU A 207 3.20 20.49 1.22
N PRO A 208 4.35 20.14 0.61
CA PRO A 208 5.49 19.63 1.38
C PRO A 208 5.99 20.60 2.45
N MET A 209 6.05 21.90 2.14
CA MET A 209 6.41 22.94 3.11
C MET A 209 5.33 23.09 4.19
N LEU A 210 4.05 23.14 3.81
CA LEU A 210 2.92 23.24 4.74
C LEU A 210 2.82 22.04 5.68
N ALA A 211 3.12 20.84 5.17
CA ALA A 211 3.18 19.61 5.95
C ALA A 211 4.52 19.45 6.71
N GLN A 212 5.39 20.47 6.64
CA GLN A 212 6.68 20.50 7.32
C GLN A 212 7.57 19.29 6.99
N VAL A 213 7.57 18.86 5.73
CA VAL A 213 8.47 17.81 5.22
C VAL A 213 9.90 18.38 5.15
N PRO A 214 10.89 17.91 5.92
CA PRO A 214 12.24 18.45 5.92
C PRO A 214 12.91 18.44 4.54
N LEU A 215 12.69 17.40 3.73
CA LEU A 215 13.20 17.34 2.35
C LEU A 215 12.49 18.30 1.40
N ASN A 216 11.42 18.97 1.83
CA ASN A 216 10.67 20.00 1.12
C ASN A 216 10.30 19.64 -0.32
N ARG A 217 9.94 18.39 -0.55
CA ARG A 217 9.46 17.87 -1.84
C ARG A 217 8.47 16.74 -1.66
N TRP A 218 7.75 16.47 -2.71
CA TRP A 218 7.04 15.21 -2.88
C TRP A 218 8.05 14.09 -3.10
N ALA A 219 7.73 12.89 -2.60
CA ALA A 219 8.41 11.67 -3.06
C ALA A 219 7.70 11.12 -4.30
N GLU A 220 8.45 10.42 -5.12
CA GLU A 220 7.91 9.69 -6.26
C GLU A 220 7.55 8.25 -5.84
N PRO A 221 6.54 7.61 -6.48
CA PRO A 221 6.12 6.25 -6.17
C PRO A 221 7.25 5.22 -6.22
N GLU A 222 8.24 5.44 -7.09
CA GLU A 222 9.42 4.60 -7.27
C GLU A 222 10.30 4.55 -6.02
N GLU A 223 10.32 5.62 -5.21
CA GLU A 223 11.07 5.65 -3.95
C GLU A 223 10.44 4.69 -2.93
N VAL A 224 9.11 4.59 -2.90
CA VAL A 224 8.38 3.59 -2.09
C VAL A 224 8.60 2.19 -2.65
N ALA A 225 8.54 2.03 -3.98
CA ALA A 225 8.72 0.74 -4.65
C ALA A 225 10.09 0.13 -4.38
N ALA A 226 11.15 0.95 -4.37
CA ALA A 226 12.51 0.51 -4.05
C ALA A 226 12.60 -0.07 -2.63
N LEU A 227 11.98 0.58 -1.65
CA LEU A 227 11.94 0.07 -0.26
C LEU A 227 11.13 -1.24 -0.17
N VAL A 228 9.99 -1.31 -0.85
CA VAL A 228 9.15 -2.53 -0.88
C VAL A 228 9.90 -3.69 -1.53
N ALA A 229 10.58 -3.48 -2.66
CA ALA A 229 11.40 -4.49 -3.32
C ALA A 229 12.51 -4.98 -2.40
N PHE A 230 13.23 -4.09 -1.72
CA PHE A 230 14.24 -4.46 -0.73
C PHE A 230 13.64 -5.32 0.40
N LEU A 231 12.56 -4.87 1.04
CA LEU A 231 11.92 -5.60 2.15
C LEU A 231 11.33 -6.95 1.71
N GLY A 232 10.84 -7.04 0.47
CA GLY A 232 10.35 -8.28 -0.14
C GLY A 232 11.45 -9.28 -0.49
N SER A 233 12.69 -8.81 -0.64
CA SER A 233 13.81 -9.58 -1.17
C SER A 233 14.47 -10.50 -0.12
N PRO A 234 15.18 -11.55 -0.55
CA PRO A 234 16.01 -12.39 0.35
C PRO A 234 17.09 -11.61 1.11
N VAL A 235 17.56 -10.47 0.56
CA VAL A 235 18.58 -9.60 1.17
C VAL A 235 18.10 -9.01 2.50
N ALA A 236 16.79 -8.79 2.65
CA ALA A 236 16.16 -8.36 3.89
C ALA A 236 15.83 -9.52 4.86
N GLY A 237 16.53 -10.65 4.77
CA GLY A 237 16.22 -11.92 5.43
C GLY A 237 16.12 -11.88 6.96
N PHE A 238 16.71 -10.87 7.62
CA PHE A 238 16.62 -10.70 9.09
C PHE A 238 15.71 -9.54 9.52
N ILE A 239 14.89 -9.03 8.59
CA ILE A 239 13.98 -7.89 8.83
C ILE A 239 12.54 -8.40 8.84
N THR A 240 11.89 -8.37 10.00
CA THR A 240 10.47 -8.71 10.17
C THR A 240 9.84 -7.95 11.33
N GLY A 241 8.55 -7.67 11.24
CA GLY A 241 7.76 -6.99 12.27
C GLY A 241 8.09 -5.51 12.43
N ALA A 242 8.71 -4.88 11.44
CA ALA A 242 9.01 -3.46 11.43
C ALA A 242 7.99 -2.68 10.57
N ASP A 243 7.82 -1.41 10.91
CA ASP A 243 7.08 -0.42 10.13
C ASP A 243 8.07 0.67 9.68
N TYR A 244 8.35 0.72 8.39
CA TYR A 244 9.33 1.63 7.78
C TYR A 244 8.64 2.87 7.26
N ILE A 245 8.99 4.01 7.85
CA ILE A 245 8.49 5.31 7.42
C ILE A 245 9.33 5.79 6.25
N ILE A 246 8.66 6.30 5.21
CA ILE A 246 9.26 6.95 4.06
C ILE A 246 8.47 8.24 3.76
N ASP A 247 8.79 9.32 4.49
CA ASP A 247 8.00 10.55 4.57
C ASP A 247 8.82 11.83 4.42
N GLY A 248 10.11 11.71 4.08
CA GLY A 248 11.02 12.85 3.96
C GLY A 248 11.34 13.53 5.29
N GLY A 249 11.10 12.84 6.43
CA GLY A 249 11.34 13.32 7.79
C GLY A 249 10.17 14.11 8.40
N ALA A 250 8.97 14.00 7.82
CA ALA A 250 7.80 14.75 8.29
C ALA A 250 7.30 14.29 9.67
N GLU A 251 7.48 13.01 10.02
CA GLU A 251 7.10 12.49 11.34
C GLU A 251 7.99 13.06 12.43
N LYS A 252 7.36 13.51 13.52
CA LYS A 252 8.03 14.23 14.63
C LYS A 252 8.34 13.34 15.84
N VAL A 253 7.99 12.06 15.79
CA VAL A 253 8.23 11.10 16.87
C VAL A 253 9.14 9.98 16.37
N MET A 254 10.05 9.55 17.24
CA MET A 254 10.95 8.43 16.99
C MET A 254 10.30 7.10 17.40
#